data_32a7a0200ad71f1720ed72ee96db80cb
#
_entry.id   32a7a0200ad71f1720ed72ee96db80cb
#
_cell.length_a   1.000
_cell.length_b   1.000
_cell.length_c   1.000
_cell.angle_alpha   90.00
_cell.angle_beta   90.00
_cell.angle_gamma   90.00
#
_symmetry.space_group_name_H-M   'P 1'
#
loop_
_entity.id
_entity.type
_entity.pdbx_description
1 polymer ?
#
loop_
_entity_poly.entity_id
_entity_poly.type
_entity_poly.pdbx_seq_one_letter_code
_entity_poly.pdbx_strand_id
1 'polypeptide(L)'
;MIVASEFRPPWWLRNPHAQTILASKVARPPSIPTIQQRIELADGDFLDINHTQKPSGDVVLLLHGLAGCIDSAYISGVMLALETQGFRPVLMHWRGCSGEPNRLRQSYHSGATADIAFMLDWLGEAYPNTAIHAIGYSLGANALLKYLGESQTTAVSSAIAVCPPLVLEEGAKKLDTGISRLYQRYLLQLMRGQHEKNVHDIQHLNCQSQTHHSIPSGNSMMP
;
A
#
# COMPACT_ATOMS: atom_id res chain seq x y z
N MET A 1 21.23 -11.62 14.36
CA MET A 1 22.25 -12.36 13.56
C MET A 1 22.27 -11.73 12.17
N ILE A 2 23.44 -11.36 11.64
CA ILE A 2 23.59 -10.87 10.26
C ILE A 2 23.97 -12.07 9.40
N VAL A 3 23.15 -12.36 8.39
CA VAL A 3 23.41 -13.46 7.44
C VAL A 3 23.88 -12.84 6.12
N ALA A 4 25.01 -13.32 5.59
CA ALA A 4 25.48 -12.89 4.29
C ALA A 4 24.55 -13.42 3.18
N SER A 5 24.18 -12.56 2.25
CA SER A 5 23.36 -12.97 1.10
C SER A 5 24.21 -13.76 0.10
N GLU A 6 23.66 -14.89 -0.35
CA GLU A 6 24.26 -15.67 -1.46
C GLU A 6 23.85 -15.13 -2.83
N PHE A 7 22.99 -14.14 -2.89
CA PHE A 7 22.56 -13.52 -4.14
C PHE A 7 23.75 -12.92 -4.90
N ARG A 8 23.89 -13.34 -6.16
CA ARG A 8 24.89 -12.81 -7.07
C ARG A 8 24.19 -12.40 -8.37
N PRO A 9 24.16 -11.10 -8.68
CA PRO A 9 23.61 -10.68 -9.96
C PRO A 9 24.47 -11.23 -11.11
N PRO A 10 23.88 -11.51 -12.28
CA PRO A 10 24.63 -11.83 -13.49
C PRO A 10 25.71 -10.78 -13.76
N TRP A 11 26.82 -11.17 -14.37
CA TRP A 11 27.96 -10.26 -14.59
C TRP A 11 27.60 -9.00 -15.38
N TRP A 12 26.65 -9.09 -16.31
CA TRP A 12 26.12 -7.99 -17.12
C TRP A 12 25.10 -7.10 -16.37
N LEU A 13 24.62 -7.54 -15.19
CA LEU A 13 23.64 -6.81 -14.38
C LEU A 13 24.20 -6.43 -12.99
N ARG A 14 25.51 -6.24 -12.88
CA ARG A 14 26.14 -5.85 -11.60
C ARG A 14 25.91 -4.39 -11.22
N ASN A 15 25.57 -3.54 -12.20
CA ASN A 15 25.28 -2.13 -11.92
C ASN A 15 23.92 -1.98 -11.19
N PRO A 16 23.87 -1.35 -10.00
CA PRO A 16 22.63 -1.22 -9.22
C PRO A 16 21.52 -0.48 -9.97
N HIS A 17 21.86 0.55 -10.74
CA HIS A 17 20.88 1.29 -11.54
C HIS A 17 20.30 0.43 -12.66
N ALA A 18 21.14 -0.37 -13.31
CA ALA A 18 20.68 -1.31 -14.34
C ALA A 18 19.73 -2.36 -13.75
N GLN A 19 20.01 -2.88 -12.55
CA GLN A 19 19.10 -3.80 -11.84
C GLN A 19 17.74 -3.16 -11.58
N THR A 20 17.73 -1.94 -11.04
CA THR A 20 16.50 -1.22 -10.73
C THR A 20 15.67 -0.94 -11.99
N ILE A 21 16.29 -0.43 -13.04
CA ILE A 21 15.60 -0.09 -14.30
C ILE A 21 15.09 -1.34 -14.99
N LEU A 22 15.91 -2.37 -15.09
CA LEU A 22 15.54 -3.62 -15.76
C LEU A 22 14.38 -4.31 -15.03
N ALA A 23 14.46 -4.42 -13.71
CA ALA A 23 13.40 -5.01 -12.90
C ALA A 23 12.07 -4.27 -13.08
N SER A 24 12.10 -2.94 -13.17
CA SER A 24 10.88 -2.13 -13.33
C SER A 24 10.30 -2.12 -14.75
N LYS A 25 11.12 -2.40 -15.79
CA LYS A 25 10.71 -2.26 -17.20
C LYS A 25 10.54 -3.60 -17.92
N VAL A 26 11.30 -4.61 -17.53
CA VAL A 26 11.37 -5.90 -18.22
C VAL A 26 10.65 -7.01 -17.47
N ALA A 27 10.62 -6.94 -16.15
CA ALA A 27 9.85 -7.89 -15.37
C ALA A 27 8.36 -7.70 -15.64
N ARG A 28 7.77 -8.64 -16.37
CA ARG A 28 6.30 -8.74 -16.47
C ARG A 28 5.84 -9.47 -15.22
N PRO A 29 5.07 -8.81 -14.34
CA PRO A 29 4.54 -9.50 -13.17
C PRO A 29 3.63 -10.64 -13.62
N PRO A 30 3.66 -11.80 -12.97
CA PRO A 30 2.71 -12.85 -13.25
C PRO A 30 1.29 -12.32 -12.97
N SER A 31 0.33 -12.71 -13.80
CA SER A 31 -1.07 -12.43 -13.50
C SER A 31 -1.54 -13.37 -12.39
N ILE A 32 -2.05 -12.80 -11.31
CA ILE A 32 -2.70 -13.55 -10.24
C ILE A 32 -4.13 -13.04 -10.09
N PRO A 33 -5.13 -13.92 -10.14
CA PRO A 33 -6.52 -13.52 -9.89
C PRO A 33 -6.68 -13.05 -8.45
N THR A 34 -7.10 -11.81 -8.28
CA THR A 34 -7.39 -11.24 -6.95
C THR A 34 -8.80 -10.69 -6.90
N ILE A 35 -9.36 -10.68 -5.70
CA ILE A 35 -10.59 -9.97 -5.37
C ILE A 35 -10.20 -8.67 -4.69
N GLN A 36 -10.74 -7.55 -5.16
CA GLN A 36 -10.66 -6.29 -4.46
C GLN A 36 -11.84 -6.18 -3.50
N GLN A 37 -11.57 -5.83 -2.26
CA GLN A 37 -12.57 -5.64 -1.22
C GLN A 37 -12.35 -4.30 -0.53
N ARG A 38 -13.44 -3.54 -0.33
CA ARG A 38 -13.42 -2.29 0.44
C ARG A 38 -13.80 -2.55 1.88
N ILE A 39 -13.07 -1.90 2.78
CA ILE A 39 -13.28 -1.97 4.22
C ILE A 39 -13.49 -0.54 4.72
N GLU A 40 -14.66 -0.28 5.29
CA GLU A 40 -15.04 1.01 5.82
C GLU A 40 -14.32 1.29 7.14
N LEU A 41 -13.84 2.51 7.31
CA LEU A 41 -13.16 2.97 8.50
C LEU A 41 -14.12 3.80 9.38
N ALA A 42 -13.83 3.84 10.68
CA ALA A 42 -14.63 4.60 11.64
C ALA A 42 -14.60 6.12 11.40
N ASP A 43 -13.57 6.63 10.71
CA ASP A 43 -13.45 8.04 10.33
C ASP A 43 -14.30 8.41 9.09
N GLY A 44 -15.04 7.45 8.51
CA GLY A 44 -15.86 7.62 7.32
C GLY A 44 -15.10 7.46 6.00
N ASP A 45 -13.81 7.15 6.06
CA ASP A 45 -12.99 6.80 4.91
C ASP A 45 -12.96 5.27 4.70
N PHE A 46 -12.08 4.75 3.85
CA PHE A 46 -11.97 3.34 3.56
C PHE A 46 -10.52 2.91 3.29
N LEU A 47 -10.28 1.62 3.44
CA LEU A 47 -9.12 0.93 2.90
C LEU A 47 -9.58 -0.12 1.89
N ASP A 48 -8.91 -0.19 0.75
CA ASP A 48 -9.11 -1.26 -0.20
C ASP A 48 -8.00 -2.32 -0.02
N ILE A 49 -8.38 -3.58 -0.10
CA ILE A 49 -7.46 -4.71 -0.10
C ILE A 49 -7.61 -5.52 -1.39
N ASN A 50 -6.53 -6.16 -1.82
CA ASN A 50 -6.59 -7.25 -2.80
C ASN A 50 -6.14 -8.54 -2.13
N HIS A 51 -6.94 -9.59 -2.27
CA HIS A 51 -6.61 -10.91 -1.75
C HIS A 51 -6.90 -12.01 -2.78
N THR A 52 -6.29 -13.17 -2.62
CA THR A 52 -6.58 -14.34 -3.45
C THR A 52 -7.79 -15.11 -2.90
N GLN A 53 -8.39 -15.94 -3.74
CA GLN A 53 -9.57 -16.75 -3.36
C GLN A 53 -9.23 -17.97 -2.49
N LYS A 54 -7.98 -18.11 -2.05
CA LYS A 54 -7.55 -19.29 -1.32
C LYS A 54 -8.31 -19.45 0.02
N PRO A 55 -8.96 -20.59 0.25
CA PRO A 55 -9.87 -20.72 1.39
C PRO A 55 -9.16 -20.99 2.73
N SER A 56 -7.88 -21.36 2.72
CA SER A 56 -7.15 -21.80 3.93
C SER A 56 -5.70 -21.30 3.92
N GLY A 57 -5.05 -21.39 5.06
CA GLY A 57 -3.66 -21.00 5.28
C GLY A 57 -3.51 -19.72 6.10
N ASP A 58 -2.31 -19.55 6.65
CA ASP A 58 -1.97 -18.36 7.43
C ASP A 58 -2.01 -17.11 6.56
N VAL A 59 -2.42 -15.99 7.15
CA VAL A 59 -2.57 -14.72 6.45
C VAL A 59 -1.23 -14.01 6.37
N VAL A 60 -0.90 -13.45 5.21
CA VAL A 60 0.26 -12.59 5.03
C VAL A 60 -0.20 -11.22 4.55
N LEU A 61 -0.18 -10.23 5.45
CA LEU A 61 -0.44 -8.84 5.12
C LEU A 61 0.74 -8.25 4.35
N LEU A 62 0.48 -7.72 3.17
CA LEU A 62 1.47 -7.04 2.32
C LEU A 62 1.25 -5.54 2.38
N LEU A 63 2.31 -4.80 2.69
CA LEU A 63 2.34 -3.34 2.73
C LEU A 63 3.29 -2.84 1.64
N HIS A 64 2.73 -2.21 0.60
CA HIS A 64 3.53 -1.74 -0.53
C HIS A 64 4.35 -0.48 -0.23
N GLY A 65 5.31 -0.19 -1.07
CA GLY A 65 6.12 1.03 -1.00
C GLY A 65 5.38 2.27 -1.49
N LEU A 66 6.11 3.39 -1.53
CA LEU A 66 5.59 4.69 -1.97
C LEU A 66 4.96 4.57 -3.38
N ALA A 67 3.72 5.07 -3.51
CA ALA A 67 2.93 5.05 -4.74
C ALA A 67 2.76 3.65 -5.38
N GLY A 68 2.88 2.58 -4.58
CA GLY A 68 2.63 1.22 -5.03
C GLY A 68 1.14 0.88 -5.09
N CYS A 69 0.83 -0.24 -5.73
CA CYS A 69 -0.52 -0.82 -5.84
C CYS A 69 -0.42 -2.29 -6.25
N ILE A 70 -1.55 -2.92 -6.54
CA ILE A 70 -1.60 -4.31 -7.03
C ILE A 70 -0.79 -4.52 -8.33
N ASP A 71 -0.69 -3.49 -9.18
CA ASP A 71 0.05 -3.54 -10.44
C ASP A 71 1.57 -3.34 -10.27
N SER A 72 2.05 -3.15 -9.05
CA SER A 72 3.49 -3.07 -8.77
C SER A 72 4.15 -4.39 -9.13
N ALA A 73 5.22 -4.35 -9.93
CA ALA A 73 5.86 -5.52 -10.53
C ALA A 73 6.26 -6.62 -9.54
N TYR A 74 6.53 -6.27 -8.28
CA TYR A 74 6.91 -7.23 -7.24
C TYR A 74 5.72 -7.81 -6.48
N ILE A 75 4.57 -7.11 -6.41
CA ILE A 75 3.43 -7.51 -5.57
C ILE A 75 2.80 -8.81 -6.08
N SER A 76 2.42 -8.87 -7.34
CA SER A 76 1.78 -10.08 -7.90
C SER A 76 2.70 -11.30 -7.85
N GLY A 77 4.01 -11.10 -8.06
CA GLY A 77 4.99 -12.17 -7.90
C GLY A 77 5.08 -12.71 -6.47
N VAL A 78 5.07 -11.83 -5.48
CA VAL A 78 5.08 -12.21 -4.06
C VAL A 78 3.76 -12.86 -3.66
N MET A 79 2.61 -12.32 -4.08
CA MET A 79 1.32 -12.94 -3.81
C MET A 79 1.23 -14.35 -4.39
N LEU A 80 1.69 -14.57 -5.63
CA LEU A 80 1.72 -15.89 -6.25
C LEU A 80 2.64 -16.86 -5.49
N ALA A 81 3.83 -16.41 -5.10
CA ALA A 81 4.78 -17.22 -4.34
C ALA A 81 4.19 -17.63 -2.98
N LEU A 82 3.57 -16.70 -2.26
CA LEU A 82 2.92 -16.98 -0.98
C LEU A 82 1.75 -17.94 -1.14
N GLU A 83 0.89 -17.73 -2.13
CA GLU A 83 -0.23 -18.63 -2.41
C GLU A 83 0.25 -20.04 -2.75
N THR A 84 1.33 -20.18 -3.55
CA THR A 84 1.93 -21.47 -3.91
C THR A 84 2.47 -22.20 -2.67
N GLN A 85 2.97 -21.45 -1.69
CA GLN A 85 3.47 -22.00 -0.41
C GLN A 85 2.36 -22.26 0.62
N GLY A 86 1.11 -22.01 0.27
CA GLY A 86 -0.01 -22.31 1.17
C GLY A 86 -0.49 -21.15 2.02
N PHE A 87 0.10 -19.96 1.89
CA PHE A 87 -0.35 -18.76 2.59
C PHE A 87 -1.52 -18.09 1.89
N ARG A 88 -2.20 -17.22 2.62
CA ARG A 88 -3.24 -16.31 2.12
C ARG A 88 -2.69 -14.89 2.04
N PRO A 89 -2.20 -14.43 0.88
CA PRO A 89 -1.72 -13.07 0.72
C PRO A 89 -2.89 -12.07 0.70
N VAL A 90 -2.75 -11.00 1.45
CA VAL A 90 -3.66 -9.86 1.50
C VAL A 90 -2.84 -8.58 1.31
N LEU A 91 -3.01 -7.90 0.18
CA LEU A 91 -2.39 -6.60 -0.06
C LEU A 91 -3.30 -5.50 0.49
N MET A 92 -2.81 -4.70 1.42
CA MET A 92 -3.45 -3.46 1.82
C MET A 92 -2.98 -2.32 0.90
N HIS A 93 -3.92 -1.60 0.32
CA HIS A 93 -3.61 -0.35 -0.35
C HIS A 93 -3.57 0.79 0.67
N TRP A 94 -2.52 1.60 0.63
CA TRP A 94 -2.52 2.86 1.33
C TRP A 94 -3.61 3.78 0.77
N ARG A 95 -4.14 4.68 1.60
CA ARG A 95 -5.17 5.64 1.19
C ARG A 95 -4.77 6.34 -0.11
N GLY A 96 -5.66 6.34 -1.10
CA GLY A 96 -5.45 6.90 -2.44
C GLY A 96 -4.59 6.07 -3.39
N CYS A 97 -4.27 4.81 -3.07
CA CYS A 97 -3.44 3.95 -3.89
C CYS A 97 -4.18 2.78 -4.55
N SER A 98 -5.47 2.61 -4.32
CA SER A 98 -6.26 1.49 -4.87
C SER A 98 -6.80 1.73 -6.28
N GLY A 99 -6.61 2.91 -6.83
CA GLY A 99 -7.16 3.34 -8.11
C GLY A 99 -8.38 4.26 -7.98
N GLU A 100 -9.04 4.24 -6.82
CA GLU A 100 -10.10 5.17 -6.45
C GLU A 100 -9.61 6.16 -5.37
N PRO A 101 -10.04 7.43 -5.41
CA PRO A 101 -9.71 8.42 -4.40
C PRO A 101 -10.41 8.11 -3.08
N ASN A 102 -9.73 8.33 -1.98
CA ASN A 102 -10.34 8.28 -0.66
C ASN A 102 -11.28 9.47 -0.44
N ARG A 103 -12.21 9.35 0.50
CA ARG A 103 -13.21 10.39 0.81
C ARG A 103 -12.62 11.54 1.59
N LEU A 104 -11.60 11.26 2.41
CA LEU A 104 -10.91 12.25 3.22
C LEU A 104 -9.60 12.69 2.56
N ARG A 105 -9.15 13.90 2.88
CA ARG A 105 -7.86 14.42 2.42
C ARG A 105 -6.65 13.79 3.10
N GLN A 106 -6.89 12.86 4.02
CA GLN A 106 -5.83 12.17 4.71
C GLN A 106 -5.03 11.30 3.74
N SER A 107 -3.72 11.46 3.75
CA SER A 107 -2.79 10.65 2.97
C SER A 107 -1.89 9.84 3.88
N TYR A 108 -1.28 8.81 3.32
CA TYR A 108 -0.33 7.97 4.04
C TYR A 108 1.08 8.59 4.06
N HIS A 109 1.86 8.19 5.04
CA HIS A 109 3.28 8.55 5.18
C HIS A 109 4.03 7.43 5.91
N SER A 110 5.37 7.52 5.98
CA SER A 110 6.22 6.51 6.61
C SER A 110 5.94 6.24 8.11
N GLY A 111 5.22 7.13 8.75
CA GLY A 111 4.79 6.99 10.14
C GLY A 111 3.30 6.65 10.33
N ALA A 112 2.56 6.33 9.25
CA ALA A 112 1.14 6.00 9.32
C ALA A 112 0.96 4.56 9.84
N THR A 113 0.78 4.41 11.15
CA THR A 113 0.63 3.10 11.82
C THR A 113 -0.83 2.75 12.14
N ALA A 114 -1.73 3.74 12.16
CA ALA A 114 -3.14 3.52 12.51
C ALA A 114 -3.87 2.61 11.52
N ASP A 115 -3.64 2.79 10.21
CA ASP A 115 -4.25 1.94 9.18
C ASP A 115 -3.71 0.50 9.24
N ILE A 116 -2.44 0.32 9.64
CA ILE A 116 -1.87 -1.03 9.87
C ILE A 116 -2.53 -1.70 11.07
N ALA A 117 -2.67 -0.97 12.19
CA ALA A 117 -3.31 -1.48 13.39
C ALA A 117 -4.74 -1.93 13.09
N PHE A 118 -5.53 -1.06 12.46
CA PHE A 118 -6.90 -1.37 12.06
C PHE A 118 -6.96 -2.62 11.16
N MET A 119 -6.07 -2.71 10.17
CA MET A 119 -6.06 -3.84 9.24
C MET A 119 -5.71 -5.16 9.93
N LEU A 120 -4.78 -5.13 10.88
CA LEU A 120 -4.41 -6.33 11.65
C LEU A 120 -5.55 -6.80 12.54
N ASP A 121 -6.26 -5.87 13.20
CA ASP A 121 -7.44 -6.17 14.01
C ASP A 121 -8.56 -6.77 13.12
N TRP A 122 -8.84 -6.14 11.99
CA TRP A 122 -9.82 -6.63 11.02
C TRP A 122 -9.47 -8.03 10.49
N LEU A 123 -8.19 -8.29 10.17
CA LEU A 123 -7.74 -9.60 9.72
C LEU A 123 -7.90 -10.65 10.82
N GLY A 124 -7.65 -10.31 12.09
CA GLY A 124 -7.87 -11.19 13.24
C GLY A 124 -9.34 -11.60 13.40
N GLU A 125 -10.25 -10.67 13.15
CA GLU A 125 -11.70 -10.93 13.18
C GLU A 125 -12.17 -11.73 11.95
N ALA A 126 -11.69 -11.37 10.76
CA ALA A 126 -12.07 -12.02 9.51
C ALA A 126 -11.52 -13.45 9.38
N TYR A 127 -10.38 -13.73 10.00
CA TYR A 127 -9.69 -15.03 9.93
C TYR A 127 -9.33 -15.54 11.33
N PRO A 128 -10.32 -15.89 12.17
CA PRO A 128 -10.08 -16.37 13.52
C PRO A 128 -9.26 -17.67 13.52
N ASN A 129 -8.39 -17.84 14.51
CA ASN A 129 -7.51 -18.99 14.68
C ASN A 129 -6.46 -19.19 13.56
N THR A 130 -6.14 -18.11 12.84
CA THR A 130 -5.12 -18.12 11.78
C THR A 130 -3.95 -17.23 12.21
N ALA A 131 -2.72 -17.66 11.98
CA ALA A 131 -1.57 -16.81 12.22
C ALA A 131 -1.52 -15.67 11.18
N ILE A 132 -1.20 -14.47 11.64
CA ILE A 132 -1.03 -13.31 10.78
C ILE A 132 0.46 -12.98 10.71
N HIS A 133 0.97 -12.92 9.50
CA HIS A 133 2.32 -12.46 9.18
C HIS A 133 2.24 -11.15 8.42
N ALA A 134 3.33 -10.36 8.41
CA ALA A 134 3.35 -9.10 7.67
C ALA A 134 4.65 -8.94 6.87
N ILE A 135 4.54 -8.44 5.65
CA ILE A 135 5.68 -8.08 4.80
C ILE A 135 5.52 -6.65 4.34
N GLY A 136 6.45 -5.78 4.72
CA GLY A 136 6.48 -4.39 4.25
C GLY A 136 7.61 -4.15 3.25
N TYR A 137 7.36 -3.31 2.26
CA TYR A 137 8.33 -2.91 1.26
C TYR A 137 8.61 -1.41 1.35
N SER A 138 9.89 -1.01 1.41
CA SER A 138 10.30 0.39 1.41
C SER A 138 9.54 1.22 2.45
N LEU A 139 8.70 2.17 2.06
CA LEU A 139 7.85 2.96 2.95
C LEU A 139 6.94 2.05 3.81
N GLY A 140 6.33 1.02 3.23
CA GLY A 140 5.52 0.04 3.96
C GLY A 140 6.35 -0.75 4.99
N ALA A 141 7.61 -1.03 4.69
CA ALA A 141 8.52 -1.66 5.63
C ALA A 141 8.86 -0.73 6.81
N ASN A 142 9.07 0.56 6.53
CA ASN A 142 9.33 1.55 7.57
C ASN A 142 8.12 1.72 8.49
N ALA A 143 6.90 1.85 7.93
CA ALA A 143 5.68 1.95 8.69
C ALA A 143 5.42 0.69 9.54
N LEU A 144 5.68 -0.51 8.99
CA LEU A 144 5.57 -1.78 9.71
C LEU A 144 6.53 -1.84 10.91
N LEU A 145 7.80 -1.49 10.70
CA LEU A 145 8.78 -1.47 11.80
C LEU A 145 8.40 -0.48 12.89
N LYS A 146 7.89 0.69 12.50
CA LYS A 146 7.39 1.69 13.45
C LYS A 146 6.21 1.13 14.25
N TYR A 147 5.22 0.53 13.58
CA TYR A 147 4.08 -0.11 14.23
C TYR A 147 4.53 -1.15 15.26
N LEU A 148 5.43 -2.04 14.87
CA LEU A 148 5.95 -3.09 15.77
C LEU A 148 6.75 -2.52 16.96
N GLY A 149 7.45 -1.40 16.76
CA GLY A 149 8.21 -0.75 17.82
C GLY A 149 7.35 0.06 18.80
N GLU A 150 6.18 0.52 18.38
CA GLU A 150 5.23 1.28 19.21
C GLU A 150 4.20 0.38 19.92
N SER A 151 3.90 -0.77 19.36
CA SER A 151 2.89 -1.68 19.90
C SER A 151 3.46 -2.53 21.04
N GLN A 152 2.81 -2.48 22.19
CA GLN A 152 3.17 -3.35 23.35
C GLN A 152 2.75 -4.81 23.11
N THR A 153 1.65 -5.00 22.38
CA THR A 153 1.14 -6.31 21.95
C THR A 153 0.83 -6.23 20.48
N THR A 154 1.17 -7.26 19.73
CA THR A 154 0.87 -7.33 18.30
C THR A 154 0.24 -8.66 17.95
N ALA A 155 -0.75 -8.63 17.05
CA ALA A 155 -1.32 -9.83 16.45
C ALA A 155 -0.39 -10.46 15.39
N VAL A 156 0.75 -9.84 15.09
CA VAL A 156 1.70 -10.31 14.06
C VAL A 156 2.59 -11.41 14.61
N SER A 157 2.47 -12.60 14.05
CA SER A 157 3.30 -13.77 14.41
C SER A 157 4.73 -13.68 13.89
N SER A 158 4.92 -13.09 12.70
CA SER A 158 6.24 -12.75 12.15
C SER A 158 6.17 -11.60 11.17
N ALA A 159 7.28 -10.86 11.01
CA ALA A 159 7.33 -9.71 10.13
C ALA A 159 8.62 -9.68 9.30
N ILE A 160 8.52 -9.25 8.06
CA ILE A 160 9.64 -9.01 7.15
C ILE A 160 9.60 -7.57 6.68
N ALA A 161 10.70 -6.85 6.86
CA ALA A 161 10.89 -5.50 6.34
C ALA A 161 11.91 -5.54 5.19
N VAL A 162 11.46 -5.24 3.98
CA VAL A 162 12.28 -5.26 2.77
C VAL A 162 12.71 -3.84 2.42
N CYS A 163 14.02 -3.57 2.47
CA CYS A 163 14.64 -2.28 2.14
C CYS A 163 13.99 -1.08 2.84
N PRO A 164 13.79 -1.10 4.18
CA PRO A 164 13.20 0.02 4.90
C PRO A 164 14.14 1.24 4.87
N PRO A 165 13.65 2.44 4.54
CA PRO A 165 14.42 3.67 4.64
C PRO A 165 14.48 4.12 6.11
N LEU A 166 15.39 3.54 6.88
CA LEU A 166 15.51 3.80 8.33
C LEU A 166 15.90 5.25 8.66
N VAL A 167 16.71 5.88 7.79
CA VAL A 167 17.08 7.29 7.90
C VAL A 167 16.50 8.04 6.69
N LEU A 168 15.27 8.54 6.84
CA LEU A 168 14.51 9.17 5.75
C LEU A 168 15.24 10.38 5.15
N GLU A 169 15.91 11.18 5.98
CA GLU A 169 16.67 12.34 5.53
C GLU A 169 17.82 11.96 4.58
N GLU A 170 18.57 10.92 4.91
CA GLU A 170 19.65 10.43 4.04
C GLU A 170 19.12 9.86 2.73
N GLY A 171 17.97 9.17 2.78
CA GLY A 171 17.26 8.72 1.59
C GLY A 171 16.85 9.88 0.68
N ALA A 172 16.27 10.94 1.25
CA ALA A 172 15.87 12.14 0.53
C ALA A 172 17.09 12.86 -0.10
N LYS A 173 18.16 13.10 0.68
CA LYS A 173 19.40 13.69 0.18
C LYS A 173 20.00 12.88 -0.98
N LYS A 174 19.94 11.55 -0.89
CA LYS A 174 20.46 10.69 -1.96
C LYS A 174 19.66 10.81 -3.24
N LEU A 175 18.34 10.99 -3.16
CA LEU A 175 17.46 11.21 -4.32
C LEU A 175 17.76 12.54 -5.01
N ASP A 176 18.28 13.55 -4.31
CA ASP A 176 18.63 14.86 -4.86
C ASP A 176 19.95 14.88 -5.65
N THR A 177 20.68 13.77 -5.70
CA THR A 177 22.03 13.73 -6.27
C THR A 177 22.16 12.78 -7.46
N GLY A 178 22.96 13.18 -8.46
CA GLY A 178 23.36 12.32 -9.58
C GLY A 178 22.18 11.69 -10.34
N ILE A 179 22.33 10.43 -10.72
CA ILE A 179 21.33 9.65 -11.47
C ILE A 179 20.05 9.45 -10.64
N SER A 180 20.14 9.48 -9.31
CA SER A 180 18.99 9.31 -8.42
C SER A 180 17.91 10.37 -8.62
N ARG A 181 18.25 11.54 -9.18
CA ARG A 181 17.26 12.58 -9.56
C ARG A 181 16.23 12.10 -10.60
N LEU A 182 16.57 11.09 -11.41
CA LEU A 182 15.59 10.48 -12.32
C LEU A 182 14.55 9.66 -11.55
N TYR A 183 14.97 8.94 -10.52
CA TYR A 183 14.05 8.22 -9.63
C TYR A 183 13.18 9.18 -8.84
N GLN A 184 13.76 10.28 -8.33
CA GLN A 184 13.02 11.34 -7.65
C GLN A 184 11.92 11.91 -8.54
N ARG A 185 12.24 12.28 -9.78
CA ARG A 185 11.25 12.81 -10.74
C ARG A 185 10.11 11.80 -10.99
N TYR A 186 10.47 10.55 -11.19
CA TYR A 186 9.49 9.47 -11.38
C TYR A 186 8.56 9.31 -10.16
N LEU A 187 9.12 9.25 -8.95
CA LEU A 187 8.34 9.14 -7.71
C LEU A 187 7.43 10.36 -7.50
N LEU A 188 7.95 11.58 -7.73
CA LEU A 188 7.16 12.79 -7.63
C LEU A 188 6.02 12.84 -8.66
N GLN A 189 6.23 12.35 -9.88
CA GLN A 189 5.17 12.25 -10.88
C GLN A 189 4.06 11.27 -10.44
N LEU A 190 4.43 10.11 -9.90
CA LEU A 190 3.45 9.15 -9.37
C LEU A 190 2.64 9.75 -8.22
N MET A 191 3.31 10.40 -7.26
CA MET A 191 2.64 11.04 -6.11
C MET A 191 1.72 12.18 -6.55
N ARG A 192 2.15 13.02 -7.48
CA ARG A 192 1.31 14.10 -8.03
C ARG A 192 0.09 13.56 -8.73
N GLY A 193 0.25 12.54 -9.58
CA GLY A 193 -0.88 11.91 -10.27
C GLY A 193 -1.90 11.29 -9.33
N GLN A 194 -1.47 10.70 -8.21
CA GLN A 194 -2.37 10.20 -7.16
C GLN A 194 -3.06 11.36 -6.42
N HIS A 195 -2.31 12.41 -6.06
CA HIS A 195 -2.85 13.57 -5.35
C HIS A 195 -3.86 14.34 -6.19
N GLU A 196 -3.58 14.59 -7.46
CA GLU A 196 -4.47 15.30 -8.38
C GLU A 196 -5.80 14.57 -8.57
N LYS A 197 -5.77 13.25 -8.74
CA LYS A 197 -6.99 12.42 -8.77
C LYS A 197 -7.78 12.57 -7.47
N ASN A 198 -7.14 12.38 -6.32
CA ASN A 198 -7.81 12.49 -5.02
C ASN A 198 -8.43 13.86 -4.79
N VAL A 199 -7.74 14.96 -5.13
CA VAL A 199 -8.26 16.33 -4.93
C VAL A 199 -9.40 16.65 -5.87
N HIS A 200 -9.28 16.29 -7.15
CA HIS A 200 -10.30 16.55 -8.16
C HIS A 200 -11.62 15.84 -7.80
N ASP A 201 -11.55 14.57 -7.42
CA ASP A 201 -12.73 13.76 -7.14
C ASP A 201 -13.39 14.13 -5.80
N ILE A 202 -12.62 14.50 -4.78
CA ILE A 202 -13.16 15.06 -3.53
C ILE A 202 -13.92 16.38 -3.79
N GLN A 203 -13.43 17.24 -4.70
CA GLN A 203 -14.13 18.46 -5.07
C GLN A 203 -15.46 18.16 -5.79
N HIS A 204 -15.50 17.17 -6.67
CA HIS A 204 -16.73 16.74 -7.34
C HIS A 204 -17.75 16.15 -6.36
N LEU A 205 -17.32 15.32 -5.41
CA LEU A 205 -18.21 14.75 -4.39
C LEU A 205 -18.81 15.85 -3.50
N ASN A 206 -18.02 16.83 -3.08
CA ASN A 206 -18.52 17.96 -2.28
C ASN A 206 -19.46 18.88 -3.09
N CYS A 207 -19.26 19.03 -4.39
CA CYS A 207 -20.17 19.80 -5.25
C CYS A 207 -21.52 19.11 -5.40
N GLN A 208 -21.55 17.78 -5.55
CA GLN A 208 -22.79 17.00 -5.65
C GLN A 208 -23.58 16.96 -4.33
N SER A 209 -22.89 16.91 -3.19
CA SER A 209 -23.57 16.94 -1.88
C SER A 209 -24.23 18.28 -1.58
N GLN A 210 -23.67 19.39 -2.07
CA GLN A 210 -24.28 20.73 -1.91
C GLN A 210 -25.49 20.96 -2.83
N THR A 211 -25.54 20.32 -4.00
CA THR A 211 -26.68 20.44 -4.93
C THR A 211 -27.91 19.65 -4.47
N HIS A 212 -27.75 18.62 -3.66
CA HIS A 212 -28.87 17.85 -3.09
C HIS A 212 -29.52 18.50 -1.85
N HIS A 213 -28.92 19.53 -1.24
CA HIS A 213 -29.49 20.24 -0.09
C HIS A 213 -30.26 21.50 -0.45
N SER A 214 -30.37 21.87 -1.73
CA SER A 214 -31.11 23.02 -2.20
C SER A 214 -32.39 22.63 -2.94
N ILE A 215 -33.32 21.92 -2.26
CA ILE A 215 -34.70 21.81 -2.70
C ILE A 215 -35.48 22.93 -2.00
N PRO A 216 -36.04 23.93 -2.71
CA PRO A 216 -36.87 24.93 -2.09
C PRO A 216 -38.17 24.28 -1.63
N SER A 217 -38.52 24.46 -0.36
CA SER A 217 -39.84 24.17 0.18
C SER A 217 -40.85 25.03 -0.58
N GLY A 218 -41.51 24.41 -1.55
CA GLY A 218 -42.62 25.04 -2.28
C GLY A 218 -43.78 25.39 -1.34
N ASN A 219 -44.03 26.63 -1.18
CA ASN A 219 -45.21 27.20 -0.54
C ASN A 219 -46.47 26.74 -1.29
N SER A 220 -47.30 25.92 -0.65
CA SER A 220 -48.69 25.74 -1.06
C SER A 220 -49.51 26.85 -0.46
N MET A 221 -49.86 27.86 -1.22
CA MET A 221 -51.08 28.67 -0.95
C MET A 221 -52.23 27.96 -1.65
N MET A 222 -53.24 27.62 -0.86
CA MET A 222 -54.61 27.42 -1.35
C MET A 222 -55.40 28.70 -1.17
N PRO A 223 -56.39 28.98 -2.02
CA PRO A 223 -57.53 29.78 -1.67
C PRO A 223 -58.57 28.95 -0.93
#